data_25f79ac288ea7b688bee1e1e4fb05b5e
#
_entry.id   25f79ac288ea7b688bee1e1e4fb05b5e
#
_cell.length_a   1.000
_cell.length_b   1.000
_cell.length_c   1.000
_cell.angle_alpha   90.00
_cell.angle_beta   90.00
_cell.angle_gamma   90.00
#
_symmetry.space_group_name_H-M   'P 1'
#
loop_
_entity.id
_entity.type
_entity.pdbx_description
1 polymer ?
#
loop_
_entity_poly.entity_id
_entity_poly.type
_entity_poly.pdbx_seq_one_letter_code
_entity_poly.pdbx_strand_id
1 'polypeptide(L)'
;MSIKTRKIGWIGAGRMGYEMAQRLARGGCDITVWNRTRAKAEPLARDGAKIADRLTDLAGCDILFCMVATYADVKEVIAGPQGVYSNARAGGGGVPPIVVECSSISLDGSAELREILAGFGSKYLAAPVSGNAKVIKAGKLSFVCSGPKPVFDEVMPFLKLI
;
A
#
# COMPACT_ATOMS: atom_id res chain seq x y z
N MET A 1 -11.89 5.21 -14.28
CA MET A 1 -12.46 4.16 -13.40
C MET A 1 -12.85 4.76 -12.07
N SER A 2 -14.00 4.37 -11.56
CA SER A 2 -14.44 4.81 -10.23
C SER A 2 -13.51 4.23 -9.14
N ILE A 3 -13.20 5.02 -8.10
CA ILE A 3 -12.46 4.56 -6.91
C ILE A 3 -13.13 3.36 -6.23
N LYS A 4 -14.44 3.20 -6.38
CA LYS A 4 -15.23 2.10 -5.79
C LYS A 4 -15.06 0.76 -6.49
N THR A 5 -14.52 0.73 -7.71
CA THR A 5 -14.37 -0.50 -8.52
C THR A 5 -12.96 -1.09 -8.42
N ARG A 6 -12.00 -0.36 -7.83
CA ARG A 6 -10.64 -0.81 -7.65
C ARG A 6 -10.46 -1.50 -6.30
N LYS A 7 -9.84 -2.66 -6.30
CA LYS A 7 -9.44 -3.37 -5.08
C LYS A 7 -8.13 -2.79 -4.55
N ILE A 8 -8.16 -2.28 -3.35
CA ILE A 8 -7.01 -1.69 -2.70
C ILE A 8 -6.45 -2.66 -1.66
N GLY A 9 -5.17 -2.99 -1.78
CA GLY A 9 -4.40 -3.65 -0.74
C GLY A 9 -3.66 -2.60 0.09
N TRP A 10 -3.63 -2.79 1.39
CA TRP A 10 -2.93 -1.89 2.32
C TRP A 10 -2.06 -2.67 3.29
N ILE A 11 -0.78 -2.34 3.37
CA ILE A 11 0.17 -2.93 4.32
C ILE A 11 0.60 -1.88 5.33
N GLY A 12 0.39 -2.17 6.61
CA GLY A 12 0.83 -1.37 7.73
C GLY A 12 -0.27 -0.54 8.39
N ALA A 13 -0.58 -0.86 9.64
CA ALA A 13 -1.54 -0.17 10.49
C ALA A 13 -0.85 0.41 11.75
N GLY A 14 0.31 1.01 11.56
CA GLY A 14 1.00 1.81 12.57
C GLY A 14 0.33 3.18 12.73
N ARG A 15 1.02 4.12 13.40
CA ARG A 15 0.48 5.45 13.73
C ARG A 15 -0.03 6.22 12.51
N MET A 16 0.71 6.16 11.41
CA MET A 16 0.35 6.84 10.16
C MET A 16 -0.52 5.95 9.27
N GLY A 17 -0.09 4.71 9.04
CA GLY A 17 -0.77 3.78 8.14
C GLY A 17 -2.22 3.50 8.53
N TYR A 18 -2.51 3.40 9.82
CA TYR A 18 -3.88 3.24 10.33
C TYR A 18 -4.79 4.39 9.87
N GLU A 19 -4.37 5.63 10.12
CA GLU A 19 -5.15 6.82 9.79
C GLU A 19 -5.33 6.98 8.27
N MET A 20 -4.29 6.64 7.49
CA MET A 20 -4.35 6.68 6.03
C MET A 20 -5.34 5.64 5.49
N ALA A 21 -5.24 4.39 5.94
CA ALA A 21 -6.14 3.31 5.56
C ALA A 21 -7.59 3.60 5.97
N GLN A 22 -7.80 4.19 7.14
CA GLN A 22 -9.12 4.58 7.63
C GLN A 22 -9.80 5.60 6.71
N ARG A 23 -9.04 6.57 6.21
CA ARG A 23 -9.58 7.57 5.27
C ARG A 23 -10.01 6.93 3.96
N LEU A 24 -9.23 5.99 3.44
CA LEU A 24 -9.63 5.22 2.24
C LEU A 24 -10.89 4.40 2.48
N ALA A 25 -10.98 3.71 3.62
CA ALA A 25 -12.17 2.93 3.97
C ALA A 25 -13.42 3.81 4.09
N ARG A 26 -13.33 4.92 4.81
CA ARG A 26 -14.41 5.91 4.95
C ARG A 26 -14.77 6.59 3.64
N GLY A 27 -13.81 6.73 2.74
CA GLY A 27 -14.02 7.21 1.37
C GLY A 27 -14.76 6.24 0.46
N GLY A 28 -15.09 5.04 0.96
CA GLY A 28 -15.84 4.01 0.24
C GLY A 28 -15.00 3.14 -0.70
N CYS A 29 -13.69 3.09 -0.50
CA CYS A 29 -12.81 2.19 -1.24
C CYS A 29 -13.02 0.72 -0.81
N ASP A 30 -12.93 -0.21 -1.77
CA ASP A 30 -12.81 -1.65 -1.47
C ASP A 30 -11.39 -1.94 -1.02
N ILE A 31 -11.13 -1.79 0.29
CA ILE A 31 -9.80 -1.90 0.89
C ILE A 31 -9.68 -3.15 1.76
N THR A 32 -8.58 -3.86 1.57
CA THR A 32 -8.15 -4.99 2.42
C THR A 32 -6.83 -4.61 3.09
N VAL A 33 -6.79 -4.67 4.42
CA VAL A 33 -5.65 -4.23 5.23
C VAL A 33 -4.97 -5.42 5.86
N TRP A 34 -3.65 -5.46 5.76
CA TRP A 34 -2.80 -6.37 6.52
C TRP A 34 -1.85 -5.61 7.44
N ASN A 35 -1.67 -6.11 8.65
CA ASN A 35 -0.65 -5.62 9.57
C ASN A 35 0.00 -6.80 10.30
N ARG A 36 1.28 -6.73 10.56
CA ARG A 36 2.04 -7.77 11.28
C ARG A 36 1.37 -8.12 12.61
N THR A 37 0.93 -7.13 13.37
CA THR A 37 0.06 -7.33 14.54
C THR A 37 -1.39 -7.09 14.10
N ARG A 38 -2.12 -8.16 13.80
CA ARG A 38 -3.49 -8.13 13.28
C ARG A 38 -4.42 -7.25 14.11
N ALA A 39 -4.32 -7.35 15.43
CA ALA A 39 -5.16 -6.58 16.37
C ALA A 39 -5.11 -5.06 16.13
N LYS A 40 -4.02 -4.53 15.58
CA LYS A 40 -3.90 -3.10 15.24
C LYS A 40 -4.72 -2.70 14.01
N ALA A 41 -4.98 -3.64 13.12
CA ALA A 41 -5.78 -3.40 11.90
C ALA A 41 -7.28 -3.66 12.14
N GLU A 42 -7.64 -4.56 13.05
CA GLU A 42 -9.03 -5.00 13.28
C GLU A 42 -10.05 -3.87 13.46
N PRO A 43 -9.76 -2.76 14.18
CA PRO A 43 -10.71 -1.67 14.31
C PRO A 43 -11.14 -1.03 12.99
N LEU A 44 -10.31 -1.12 11.93
CA LEU A 44 -10.63 -0.60 10.59
C LEU A 44 -11.84 -1.31 9.94
N ALA A 45 -12.19 -2.51 10.41
CA ALA A 45 -13.37 -3.23 9.94
C ALA A 45 -14.67 -2.44 10.19
N ARG A 46 -14.70 -1.62 11.22
CA ARG A 46 -15.86 -0.73 11.54
C ARG A 46 -16.05 0.36 10.49
N ASP A 47 -14.98 0.72 9.80
CA ASP A 47 -14.98 1.72 8.72
C ASP A 47 -15.16 1.08 7.33
N GLY A 48 -15.38 -0.25 7.28
CA GLY A 48 -15.65 -0.98 6.05
C GLY A 48 -14.43 -1.69 5.43
N ALA A 49 -13.25 -1.63 6.07
CA ALA A 49 -12.09 -2.37 5.58
C ALA A 49 -12.22 -3.88 5.85
N LYS A 50 -11.72 -4.69 4.94
CA LYS A 50 -11.46 -6.11 5.14
C LYS A 50 -10.11 -6.28 5.79
N ILE A 51 -9.96 -7.26 6.68
CA ILE A 51 -8.69 -7.53 7.38
C ILE A 51 -8.12 -8.86 6.88
N ALA A 52 -6.95 -8.79 6.26
CA ALA A 52 -6.26 -9.95 5.74
C ALA A 52 -5.51 -10.73 6.82
N ASP A 53 -5.51 -12.05 6.71
CA ASP A 53 -4.72 -12.92 7.59
C ASP A 53 -3.28 -13.07 7.10
N ARG A 54 -3.09 -13.10 5.79
CA ARG A 54 -1.79 -13.29 5.14
C ARG A 54 -1.51 -12.18 4.13
N LEU A 55 -0.23 -11.88 3.93
CA LEU A 55 0.20 -10.93 2.89
C LEU A 55 -0.25 -11.36 1.49
N THR A 56 -0.25 -12.67 1.22
CA THR A 56 -0.71 -13.22 -0.07
C THR A 56 -2.18 -12.99 -0.36
N ASP A 57 -3.00 -12.70 0.64
CA ASP A 57 -4.40 -12.33 0.45
C ASP A 57 -4.56 -10.97 -0.27
N LEU A 58 -3.49 -10.17 -0.31
CA LEU A 58 -3.43 -8.88 -1.04
C LEU A 58 -2.97 -9.03 -2.51
N ALA A 59 -2.52 -10.20 -2.93
CA ALA A 59 -1.92 -10.38 -4.26
C ALA A 59 -2.89 -10.08 -5.42
N GLY A 60 -4.19 -10.20 -5.19
CA GLY A 60 -5.25 -9.92 -6.18
C GLY A 60 -5.77 -8.47 -6.18
N CYS A 61 -5.13 -7.55 -5.46
CA CYS A 61 -5.53 -6.14 -5.50
C CYS A 61 -5.05 -5.44 -6.77
N ASP A 62 -5.71 -4.34 -7.14
CA ASP A 62 -5.33 -3.52 -8.29
C ASP A 62 -4.22 -2.54 -7.95
N ILE A 63 -4.24 -2.02 -6.72
CA ILE A 63 -3.25 -1.08 -6.20
C ILE A 63 -2.88 -1.51 -4.78
N LEU A 64 -1.60 -1.75 -4.54
CA LEU A 64 -1.05 -2.08 -3.24
C LEU A 64 -0.36 -0.86 -2.64
N PHE A 65 -0.82 -0.41 -1.49
CA PHE A 65 -0.16 0.61 -0.69
C PHE A 65 0.67 -0.03 0.42
N CYS A 66 1.85 0.53 0.70
CA CYS A 66 2.72 0.09 1.77
C CYS A 66 3.15 1.28 2.64
N MET A 67 2.92 1.18 3.94
CA MET A 67 3.35 2.16 4.94
C MET A 67 3.87 1.44 6.18
N VAL A 68 5.17 1.17 6.21
CA VAL A 68 5.88 0.46 7.28
C VAL A 68 7.10 1.25 7.76
N ALA A 69 7.88 0.73 8.69
CA ALA A 69 8.91 1.50 9.37
C ALA A 69 10.21 1.66 8.57
N THR A 70 10.70 0.58 7.94
CA THR A 70 12.02 0.55 7.30
C THR A 70 11.96 -0.07 5.91
N TYR A 71 13.02 0.16 5.10
CA TYR A 71 13.14 -0.53 3.81
C TYR A 71 13.23 -2.05 3.94
N ALA A 72 13.88 -2.55 5.00
CA ALA A 72 13.92 -3.98 5.27
C ALA A 72 12.52 -4.56 5.48
N ASP A 73 11.65 -3.84 6.19
CA ASP A 73 10.24 -4.23 6.35
C ASP A 73 9.49 -4.19 5.02
N VAL A 74 9.69 -3.15 4.20
CA VAL A 74 9.09 -3.06 2.85
C VAL A 74 9.48 -4.27 2.00
N LYS A 75 10.76 -4.57 1.93
CA LYS A 75 11.29 -5.70 1.16
C LYS A 75 10.73 -7.03 1.64
N GLU A 76 10.65 -7.23 2.95
CA GLU A 76 10.11 -8.45 3.56
C GLU A 76 8.63 -8.64 3.23
N VAL A 77 7.79 -7.62 3.44
CA VAL A 77 6.34 -7.75 3.24
C VAL A 77 5.94 -7.85 1.77
N ILE A 78 6.72 -7.28 0.87
CA ILE A 78 6.46 -7.35 -0.59
C ILE A 78 7.11 -8.60 -1.18
N ALA A 79 8.42 -8.73 -1.06
CA ALA A 79 9.23 -9.70 -1.78
C ALA A 79 9.86 -10.80 -0.92
N GLY A 80 9.60 -10.80 0.38
CA GLY A 80 10.07 -11.84 1.30
C GLY A 80 9.41 -13.20 1.06
N PRO A 81 9.88 -14.26 1.75
CA PRO A 81 9.37 -15.63 1.56
C PRO A 81 7.87 -15.81 1.80
N GLN A 82 7.28 -14.96 2.63
CA GLN A 82 5.84 -14.92 2.91
C GLN A 82 5.18 -13.61 2.45
N GLY A 83 5.88 -12.82 1.64
CA GLY A 83 5.42 -11.55 1.14
C GLY A 83 4.29 -11.68 0.11
N VAL A 84 3.74 -10.54 -0.28
CA VAL A 84 2.62 -10.48 -1.25
C VAL A 84 2.95 -11.22 -2.55
N TYR A 85 4.21 -11.18 -2.99
CA TYR A 85 4.68 -11.76 -4.25
C TYR A 85 5.19 -13.20 -4.12
N SER A 86 5.10 -13.84 -2.95
CA SER A 86 5.66 -15.17 -2.71
C SER A 86 5.03 -16.25 -3.61
N ASN A 87 3.73 -16.22 -3.84
CA ASN A 87 3.04 -17.17 -4.71
C ASN A 87 3.44 -16.99 -6.19
N ALA A 88 3.57 -15.76 -6.67
CA ALA A 88 4.01 -15.47 -8.03
C ALA A 88 5.45 -15.94 -8.26
N ARG A 89 6.31 -15.80 -7.25
CA ARG A 89 7.69 -16.30 -7.27
C ARG A 89 7.74 -17.84 -7.40
N ALA A 90 6.79 -18.53 -6.82
CA ALA A 90 6.62 -19.99 -6.93
C ALA A 90 5.91 -20.44 -8.22
N GLY A 91 5.64 -19.52 -9.15
CA GLY A 91 4.99 -19.81 -10.43
C GLY A 91 3.47 -19.84 -10.39
N GLY A 92 2.85 -19.35 -9.32
CA GLY A 92 1.40 -19.29 -9.17
C GLY A 92 0.93 -17.93 -8.62
N GLY A 93 -0.36 -17.65 -8.76
CA GLY A 93 -0.99 -16.44 -8.22
C GLY A 93 -0.73 -15.16 -9.03
N GLY A 94 -1.55 -14.16 -8.77
CA GLY A 94 -1.40 -12.83 -9.35
C GLY A 94 -0.43 -11.94 -8.57
N VAL A 95 -0.15 -10.77 -9.13
CA VAL A 95 0.59 -9.70 -8.46
C VAL A 95 -0.16 -8.39 -8.62
N PRO A 96 -0.07 -7.46 -7.66
CA PRO A 96 -0.62 -6.13 -7.81
C PRO A 96 -0.02 -5.40 -9.02
N PRO A 97 -0.82 -4.89 -9.96
CA PRO A 97 -0.28 -4.14 -11.11
C PRO A 97 0.44 -2.86 -10.73
N ILE A 98 0.05 -2.24 -9.61
CA ILE A 98 0.63 -0.98 -9.11
C ILE A 98 0.96 -1.14 -7.63
N VAL A 99 2.17 -0.72 -7.25
CA VAL A 99 2.61 -0.61 -5.86
C VAL A 99 2.93 0.84 -5.54
N VAL A 100 2.34 1.35 -4.47
CA VAL A 100 2.52 2.71 -3.95
C VAL A 100 3.25 2.61 -2.61
N GLU A 101 4.49 3.06 -2.57
CA GLU A 101 5.33 3.01 -1.39
C GLU A 101 5.30 4.36 -0.65
N CYS A 102 4.71 4.37 0.54
CA CYS A 102 4.52 5.57 1.36
C CYS A 102 5.52 5.67 2.50
N SER A 103 6.33 4.64 2.75
CA SER A 103 7.33 4.65 3.80
C SER A 103 8.50 5.57 3.46
N SER A 104 9.20 6.08 4.47
CA SER A 104 10.44 6.84 4.27
C SER A 104 11.60 5.88 4.06
N ILE A 105 12.00 5.67 2.82
CA ILE A 105 13.10 4.79 2.44
C ILE A 105 14.18 5.56 1.68
N SER A 106 15.40 5.00 1.62
CA SER A 106 16.49 5.59 0.87
C SER A 106 16.25 5.57 -0.64
N LEU A 107 16.98 6.41 -1.38
CA LEU A 107 16.94 6.39 -2.85
C LEU A 107 17.37 5.04 -3.41
N ASP A 108 18.41 4.42 -2.83
CA ASP A 108 18.90 3.10 -3.24
C ASP A 108 17.85 2.02 -2.98
N GLY A 109 17.20 2.05 -1.81
CA GLY A 109 16.09 1.15 -1.49
C GLY A 109 14.91 1.30 -2.44
N SER A 110 14.55 2.54 -2.79
CA SER A 110 13.50 2.83 -3.76
C SER A 110 13.87 2.32 -5.17
N ALA A 111 15.13 2.48 -5.59
CA ALA A 111 15.62 1.96 -6.86
C ALA A 111 15.59 0.43 -6.90
N GLU A 112 16.09 -0.24 -5.86
CA GLU A 112 16.05 -1.70 -5.75
C GLU A 112 14.62 -2.24 -5.78
N LEU A 113 13.69 -1.62 -5.04
CA LEU A 113 12.28 -2.03 -5.02
C LEU A 113 11.65 -1.90 -6.41
N ARG A 114 11.95 -0.82 -7.13
CA ARG A 114 11.46 -0.61 -8.50
C ARG A 114 11.91 -1.74 -9.43
N GLU A 115 13.16 -2.17 -9.33
CA GLU A 115 13.71 -3.28 -10.14
C GLU A 115 13.04 -4.61 -9.78
N ILE A 116 12.87 -4.90 -8.49
CA ILE A 116 12.18 -6.11 -8.02
C ILE A 116 10.77 -6.16 -8.60
N LEU A 117 10.01 -5.07 -8.47
CA LEU A 117 8.64 -4.98 -8.94
C LEU A 117 8.53 -5.09 -10.47
N ALA A 118 9.46 -4.45 -11.19
CA ALA A 118 9.52 -4.53 -12.66
C ALA A 118 9.74 -5.98 -13.12
N GLY A 119 10.53 -6.77 -12.39
CA GLY A 119 10.73 -8.20 -12.65
C GLY A 119 9.44 -9.02 -12.59
N PHE A 120 8.41 -8.56 -11.87
CA PHE A 120 7.08 -9.15 -11.82
C PHE A 120 6.06 -8.45 -12.73
N GLY A 121 6.47 -7.43 -13.49
CA GLY A 121 5.57 -6.65 -14.33
C GLY A 121 4.73 -5.60 -13.59
N SER A 122 5.01 -5.36 -12.31
CA SER A 122 4.32 -4.34 -11.51
C SER A 122 4.96 -2.97 -11.71
N LYS A 123 4.12 -1.93 -11.72
CA LYS A 123 4.54 -0.53 -11.77
C LYS A 123 4.71 0.02 -10.35
N TYR A 124 5.61 0.96 -10.19
CA TYR A 124 6.00 1.53 -8.91
C TYR A 124 5.78 3.04 -8.85
N LEU A 125 5.16 3.50 -7.77
CA LEU A 125 5.05 4.91 -7.42
C LEU A 125 5.64 5.11 -6.01
N ALA A 126 6.73 5.87 -5.91
CA ALA A 126 7.20 6.36 -4.62
C ALA A 126 6.31 7.52 -4.18
N ALA A 127 5.74 7.44 -3.00
CA ALA A 127 4.83 8.43 -2.45
C ALA A 127 5.09 8.67 -0.95
N PRO A 128 6.34 8.98 -0.55
CA PRO A 128 6.63 9.33 0.83
C PRO A 128 5.78 10.51 1.29
N VAL A 129 5.47 10.53 2.59
CA VAL A 129 4.54 11.48 3.18
C VAL A 129 5.25 12.49 4.05
N SER A 130 4.70 13.69 4.10
CA SER A 130 5.08 14.74 5.04
C SER A 130 3.88 15.13 5.90
N GLY A 131 4.01 14.87 7.21
CA GLY A 131 2.96 15.12 8.18
C GLY A 131 2.96 14.11 9.32
N ASN A 132 1.89 14.10 10.08
CA ASN A 132 1.68 13.19 11.21
C ASN A 132 0.21 12.78 11.28
N ALA A 133 -0.16 11.95 12.27
CA ALA A 133 -1.52 11.45 12.43
C ALA A 133 -2.58 12.56 12.54
N LYS A 134 -2.28 13.70 13.17
CA LYS A 134 -3.20 14.84 13.24
C LYS A 134 -3.45 15.46 11.87
N VAL A 135 -2.39 15.59 11.08
CA VAL A 135 -2.45 16.13 9.71
C VAL A 135 -3.28 15.21 8.82
N ILE A 136 -3.11 13.89 8.97
CA ILE A 136 -3.92 12.90 8.22
C ILE A 136 -5.40 13.00 8.61
N LYS A 137 -5.71 13.03 9.91
CA LYS A 137 -7.09 13.19 10.39
C LYS A 137 -7.75 14.45 9.85
N ALA A 138 -6.99 15.53 9.69
CA ALA A 138 -7.46 16.79 9.13
C ALA A 138 -7.56 16.78 7.58
N GLY A 139 -7.17 15.70 6.90
CA GLY A 139 -7.16 15.62 5.44
C GLY A 139 -6.15 16.55 4.78
N LYS A 140 -5.00 16.76 5.42
CA LYS A 140 -3.96 17.72 4.99
C LYS A 140 -2.60 17.07 4.78
N LEU A 141 -2.55 15.75 4.64
CA LEU A 141 -1.30 15.04 4.39
C LEU A 141 -0.74 15.44 3.02
N SER A 142 0.57 15.66 2.95
CA SER A 142 1.27 15.90 1.70
C SER A 142 2.02 14.65 1.26
N PHE A 143 1.92 14.34 -0.03
CA PHE A 143 2.69 13.28 -0.69
C PHE A 143 3.71 13.91 -1.64
N VAL A 144 4.92 13.36 -1.64
CA VAL A 144 5.95 13.71 -2.63
C VAL A 144 6.10 12.53 -3.58
N CYS A 145 5.37 12.58 -4.69
CA CYS A 145 5.27 11.46 -5.61
C CYS A 145 6.38 11.47 -6.66
N SER A 146 6.95 10.30 -6.93
CA SER A 146 7.93 10.07 -8.00
C SER A 146 7.64 8.75 -8.69
N GLY A 147 7.46 8.79 -10.01
CA GLY A 147 7.16 7.62 -10.83
C GLY A 147 6.55 8.01 -12.18
N PRO A 148 6.14 7.02 -12.98
CA PRO A 148 5.51 7.28 -14.27
C PRO A 148 4.22 8.09 -14.11
N LYS A 149 4.06 9.13 -14.92
CA LYS A 149 2.86 9.99 -14.87
C LYS A 149 1.53 9.21 -15.00
N PRO A 150 1.38 8.23 -15.91
CA PRO A 150 0.14 7.44 -15.99
C PRO A 150 -0.19 6.71 -14.69
N VAL A 151 0.82 6.19 -13.98
CA VAL A 151 0.64 5.52 -12.68
C VAL A 151 0.21 6.53 -11.63
N PHE A 152 0.85 7.69 -11.58
CA PHE A 152 0.44 8.79 -10.70
C PHE A 152 -1.01 9.20 -10.94
N ASP A 153 -1.42 9.37 -12.20
CA ASP A 153 -2.79 9.76 -12.55
C ASP A 153 -3.83 8.71 -12.09
N GLU A 154 -3.50 7.42 -12.18
CA GLU A 154 -4.36 6.33 -11.68
C GLU A 154 -4.47 6.31 -10.14
N VAL A 155 -3.39 6.64 -9.43
CA VAL A 155 -3.31 6.59 -7.97
C VAL A 155 -3.84 7.87 -7.32
N MET A 156 -3.73 9.02 -8.00
CA MET A 156 -4.07 10.34 -7.45
C MET A 156 -5.46 10.42 -6.82
N PRO A 157 -6.55 9.83 -7.38
CA PRO A 157 -7.86 9.88 -6.73
C PRO A 157 -7.88 9.28 -5.33
N PHE A 158 -7.07 8.27 -5.07
CA PHE A 158 -6.93 7.64 -3.76
C PHE A 158 -6.09 8.50 -2.82
N LEU A 159 -4.99 9.08 -3.30
CA LEU A 159 -4.17 10.00 -2.49
C LEU A 159 -4.96 11.22 -2.02
N LYS A 160 -5.91 11.70 -2.81
CA LYS A 160 -6.79 12.81 -2.44
C LYS A 160 -7.79 12.48 -1.33
N LEU A 161 -8.05 11.22 -1.07
CA LEU A 161 -8.90 10.78 0.04
C LEU A 161 -8.13 10.77 1.36
N ILE A 162 -6.82 10.61 1.32
CA ILE A 162 -5.93 10.56 2.48
C ILE A 162 -5.54 11.97 2.91
#